data_0fefacec01f00c618f5a225cd11bdd78
#
_entry.id   0fefacec01f00c618f5a225cd11bdd78
#
_cell.length_a   1.000
_cell.length_b   1.000
_cell.length_c   1.000
_cell.angle_alpha   90.00
_cell.angle_beta   90.00
_cell.angle_gamma   90.00
#
_symmetry.space_group_name_H-M   'P 1'
#
loop_
_entity.id
_entity.type
_entity.pdbx_description
1 polymer ?
#
loop_
_entity_poly.entity_id
_entity_poly.type
_entity_poly.pdbx_seq_one_letter_code
_entity_poly.pdbx_strand_id
1 'polypeptide(L)'
;MVKKYKMHLLHKLEKEMTFNNLCLHPKILKAIQLAGYPKPTEIQQKAIPKIVQGFDIRASAQTGTGKTAAFLLPALHRLISPATKSGIGPRVLILAPTRELAQQIESQANKYSKSLQRIKTVCVVGGMPY
;
A
#
# COMPACT_ATOMS: atom_id res chain seq x y z
N MET A 1 -35.85 -8.21 23.48
CA MET A 1 -34.53 -8.57 24.04
C MET A 1 -33.55 -9.15 23.03
N VAL A 2 -33.97 -9.91 22.06
CA VAL A 2 -33.10 -10.56 21.05
C VAL A 2 -32.40 -9.59 20.08
N LYS A 3 -32.99 -8.47 19.71
CA LYS A 3 -32.39 -7.46 18.80
C LYS A 3 -31.18 -6.71 19.38
N LYS A 4 -31.16 -6.48 20.66
CA LYS A 4 -30.06 -5.76 21.34
C LYS A 4 -28.79 -6.62 21.48
N TYR A 5 -28.98 -7.92 21.70
CA TYR A 5 -27.87 -8.90 21.75
C TYR A 5 -27.22 -9.13 20.37
N LYS A 6 -28.04 -9.15 19.31
CA LYS A 6 -27.55 -9.33 17.95
C LYS A 6 -26.70 -8.13 17.46
N MET A 7 -27.08 -6.90 17.85
CA MET A 7 -26.28 -5.70 17.54
C MET A 7 -24.97 -5.65 18.34
N HIS A 8 -24.98 -6.06 19.59
CA HIS A 8 -23.76 -6.11 20.40
C HIS A 8 -22.79 -7.21 19.94
N LEU A 9 -23.30 -8.33 19.45
CA LEU A 9 -22.51 -9.40 18.85
C LEU A 9 -21.96 -9.00 17.47
N LEU A 10 -22.75 -8.29 16.65
CA LEU A 10 -22.30 -7.73 15.37
C LEU A 10 -21.23 -6.65 15.57
N HIS A 11 -21.36 -5.83 16.59
CA HIS A 11 -20.33 -4.84 16.96
C HIS A 11 -19.06 -5.47 17.52
N LYS A 12 -19.16 -6.65 18.12
CA LYS A 12 -18.03 -7.45 18.62
C LYS A 12 -17.40 -8.33 17.53
N LEU A 13 -18.10 -8.53 16.41
CA LEU A 13 -17.65 -9.25 15.21
C LEU A 13 -17.12 -8.33 14.11
N GLU A 14 -17.23 -7.02 14.24
CA GLU A 14 -16.34 -6.08 13.55
C GLU A 14 -14.97 -6.20 14.22
N LYS A 15 -14.33 -7.34 13.93
CA LYS A 15 -12.93 -7.57 14.20
C LYS A 15 -12.22 -6.37 13.61
N GLU A 16 -11.69 -5.48 14.45
CA GLU A 16 -11.01 -4.28 13.99
C GLU A 16 -10.08 -4.67 12.83
N MET A 17 -10.36 -4.15 11.64
CA MET A 17 -9.55 -4.44 10.47
C MET A 17 -8.15 -3.90 10.71
N THR A 18 -7.19 -4.77 10.74
CA THR A 18 -5.78 -4.44 10.86
C THR A 18 -5.06 -4.69 9.54
N PHE A 19 -3.85 -4.17 9.39
CA PHE A 19 -3.04 -4.48 8.21
C PHE A 19 -2.76 -5.99 8.04
N ASN A 20 -2.79 -6.77 9.13
CA ASN A 20 -2.63 -8.23 9.07
C ASN A 20 -3.76 -8.92 8.27
N ASN A 21 -4.92 -8.29 8.14
CA ASN A 21 -6.05 -8.82 7.40
C ASN A 21 -6.01 -8.49 5.89
N LEU A 22 -5.00 -7.75 5.42
CA LEU A 22 -4.93 -7.24 4.05
C LEU A 22 -4.10 -8.10 3.10
N CYS A 23 -3.72 -9.31 3.48
CA CYS A 23 -2.96 -10.26 2.67
C CYS A 23 -1.57 -9.75 2.25
N LEU A 24 -0.98 -8.84 3.00
CA LEU A 24 0.35 -8.30 2.74
C LEU A 24 1.45 -9.23 3.27
N HIS A 25 2.59 -9.23 2.59
CA HIS A 25 3.76 -10.00 3.01
C HIS A 25 4.24 -9.54 4.41
N PRO A 26 4.72 -10.45 5.29
CA PRO A 26 5.18 -10.11 6.64
C PRO A 26 6.23 -9.00 6.69
N LYS A 27 7.11 -8.90 5.70
CA LYS A 27 8.09 -7.80 5.61
C LYS A 27 7.42 -6.44 5.39
N ILE A 28 6.32 -6.39 4.65
CA ILE A 28 5.53 -5.16 4.47
C ILE A 28 4.82 -4.80 5.77
N LEU A 29 4.23 -5.77 6.45
CA LEU A 29 3.59 -5.55 7.76
C LEU A 29 4.58 -4.97 8.77
N LYS A 30 5.81 -5.47 8.80
CA LYS A 30 6.88 -4.93 9.64
C LYS A 30 7.23 -3.49 9.25
N ALA A 31 7.31 -3.18 7.96
CA ALA A 31 7.57 -1.83 7.48
C ALA A 31 6.46 -0.85 7.88
N ILE A 32 5.20 -1.27 7.80
CA ILE A 32 4.04 -0.48 8.24
C ILE A 32 4.10 -0.20 9.74
N GLN A 33 4.42 -1.22 10.53
CA GLN A 33 4.57 -1.08 11.99
C GLN A 33 5.68 -0.09 12.35
N LEU A 34 6.84 -0.20 11.70
CA LEU A 34 7.97 0.72 11.90
C LEU A 34 7.63 2.15 11.45
N ALA A 35 6.75 2.30 10.46
CA ALA A 35 6.26 3.59 9.99
C ALA A 35 5.22 4.22 10.94
N GLY A 36 4.75 3.48 11.95
CA GLY A 36 3.83 3.97 12.98
C GLY A 36 2.37 4.08 12.55
N TYR A 37 1.94 3.32 11.54
CA TYR A 37 0.53 3.29 11.13
C TYR A 37 -0.26 2.28 11.97
N PRO A 38 -1.23 2.74 12.80
CA PRO A 38 -1.94 1.85 13.72
C PRO A 38 -3.00 1.00 13.02
N LYS A 39 -3.74 1.59 12.08
CA LYS A 39 -4.88 0.94 11.40
C LYS A 39 -4.92 1.35 9.92
N PRO A 40 -5.40 0.46 9.04
CA PRO A 40 -5.62 0.82 7.65
C PRO A 40 -6.84 1.75 7.51
N THR A 41 -6.73 2.71 6.61
CA THR A 41 -7.85 3.57 6.22
C THR A 41 -8.88 2.78 5.39
N GLU A 42 -10.08 3.34 5.20
CA GLU A 42 -11.14 2.70 4.43
C GLU A 42 -10.70 2.35 3.00
N ILE A 43 -10.02 3.29 2.31
CA ILE A 43 -9.52 3.04 0.95
C ILE A 43 -8.46 1.94 0.93
N GLN A 44 -7.60 1.86 1.94
CA GLN A 44 -6.60 0.81 2.07
C GLN A 44 -7.25 -0.57 2.29
N GLN A 45 -8.26 -0.64 3.16
CA GLN A 45 -9.00 -1.88 3.43
C GLN A 45 -9.68 -2.43 2.17
N LYS A 46 -10.25 -1.55 1.35
CA LYS A 46 -10.96 -1.92 0.13
C LYS A 46 -10.02 -2.25 -1.03
N ALA A 47 -8.96 -1.48 -1.22
CA ALA A 47 -8.09 -1.57 -2.38
C ALA A 47 -6.97 -2.60 -2.24
N ILE A 48 -6.27 -2.64 -1.11
CA ILE A 48 -5.07 -3.47 -0.94
C ILE A 48 -5.33 -4.95 -1.23
N PRO A 49 -6.36 -5.61 -0.65
CA PRO A 49 -6.58 -7.03 -0.91
C PRO A 49 -6.87 -7.33 -2.39
N LYS A 50 -7.58 -6.45 -3.08
CA LYS A 50 -7.89 -6.59 -4.50
C LYS A 50 -6.65 -6.47 -5.37
N ILE A 51 -5.78 -5.50 -5.09
CA ILE A 51 -4.54 -5.31 -5.84
C ILE A 51 -3.58 -6.48 -5.60
N VAL A 52 -3.48 -6.97 -4.38
CA VAL A 52 -2.65 -8.14 -4.04
C VAL A 52 -3.13 -9.39 -4.80
N GLN A 53 -4.43 -9.56 -4.95
CA GLN A 53 -5.03 -10.65 -5.75
C GLN A 53 -4.84 -10.48 -7.26
N GLY A 54 -4.38 -9.34 -7.73
CA GLY A 54 -4.09 -9.08 -9.14
C GLY A 54 -5.19 -8.38 -9.92
N PHE A 55 -6.22 -7.87 -9.25
CA PHE A 55 -7.27 -7.10 -9.91
C PHE A 55 -6.82 -5.69 -10.25
N ASP A 56 -7.30 -5.19 -11.38
CA ASP A 56 -7.22 -3.78 -11.72
C ASP A 56 -8.19 -2.97 -10.85
N ILE A 57 -7.73 -1.83 -10.36
CA ILE A 57 -8.51 -1.00 -9.45
C ILE A 57 -8.66 0.42 -10.02
N ARG A 58 -9.87 0.90 -9.98
CA ARG A 58 -10.18 2.32 -10.13
C ARG A 58 -10.76 2.84 -8.82
N ALA A 59 -10.01 3.70 -8.14
CA ALA A 59 -10.39 4.18 -6.81
C ALA A 59 -10.32 5.70 -6.75
N SER A 60 -11.27 6.29 -6.05
CA SER A 60 -11.30 7.70 -5.72
C SER A 60 -11.47 7.87 -4.22
N ALA A 61 -10.71 8.77 -3.65
CA ALA A 61 -10.81 9.15 -2.25
C ALA A 61 -10.27 10.57 -2.06
N GLN A 62 -10.68 11.22 -0.99
CA GLN A 62 -10.20 12.57 -0.66
C GLN A 62 -8.70 12.60 -0.34
N THR A 63 -8.09 13.78 -0.40
CA THR A 63 -6.71 14.01 0.03
C THR A 63 -6.55 13.64 1.50
N GLY A 64 -5.41 13.03 1.87
CA GLY A 64 -5.13 12.64 3.25
C GLY A 64 -5.81 11.34 3.71
N THR A 65 -6.47 10.60 2.82
CA THR A 65 -7.16 9.33 3.14
C THR A 65 -6.27 8.10 3.01
N GLY A 66 -4.98 8.27 2.71
CA GLY A 66 -4.05 7.15 2.58
C GLY A 66 -4.06 6.47 1.22
N LYS A 67 -4.47 7.17 0.14
CA LYS A 67 -4.46 6.63 -1.23
C LYS A 67 -3.08 6.14 -1.66
N THR A 68 -2.04 6.90 -1.34
CA THR A 68 -0.66 6.55 -1.75
C THR A 68 -0.26 5.20 -1.17
N ALA A 69 -0.46 4.95 0.10
CA ALA A 69 -0.17 3.65 0.71
C ALA A 69 -1.08 2.55 0.16
N ALA A 70 -2.31 2.86 -0.25
CA ALA A 70 -3.26 1.89 -0.79
C ALA A 70 -2.77 1.22 -2.08
N PHE A 71 -2.01 1.92 -2.93
CA PHE A 71 -1.39 1.32 -4.12
C PHE A 71 0.08 0.97 -3.92
N LEU A 72 0.80 1.72 -3.09
CA LEU A 72 2.23 1.56 -2.90
C LEU A 72 2.58 0.29 -2.12
N LEU A 73 1.84 -0.02 -1.05
CA LEU A 73 2.07 -1.22 -0.25
C LEU A 73 1.90 -2.52 -1.04
N PRO A 74 0.83 -2.71 -1.84
CA PRO A 74 0.74 -3.89 -2.70
C PRO A 74 1.75 -3.89 -3.84
N ALA A 75 2.18 -2.73 -4.35
CA ALA A 75 3.27 -2.67 -5.32
C ALA A 75 4.58 -3.19 -4.73
N LEU A 76 4.94 -2.73 -3.53
CA LEU A 76 6.11 -3.22 -2.80
C LEU A 76 5.99 -4.72 -2.45
N HIS A 77 4.79 -5.18 -2.07
CA HIS A 77 4.51 -6.60 -1.86
C HIS A 77 4.88 -7.45 -3.08
N ARG A 78 4.50 -7.02 -4.27
CA ARG A 78 4.86 -7.71 -5.52
C ARG A 78 6.36 -7.70 -5.81
N LEU A 79 7.07 -6.66 -5.41
CA LEU A 79 8.51 -6.54 -5.63
C LEU A 79 9.35 -7.45 -4.73
N ILE A 80 8.80 -7.93 -3.60
CA ILE A 80 9.49 -8.86 -2.70
C ILE A 80 9.75 -10.21 -3.41
N SER A 81 8.79 -10.68 -4.21
CA SER A 81 8.97 -11.88 -5.01
C SER A 81 9.94 -11.62 -6.16
N PRO A 82 10.84 -12.56 -6.47
CA PRO A 82 11.71 -12.45 -7.64
C PRO A 82 10.89 -12.24 -8.92
N ALA A 83 11.46 -11.56 -9.90
CA ALA A 83 10.86 -11.46 -11.21
C ALA A 83 10.75 -12.86 -11.84
N THR A 84 9.59 -13.19 -12.39
CA THR A 84 9.36 -14.47 -13.08
C THR A 84 10.11 -14.58 -14.39
N LYS A 85 10.51 -13.44 -14.97
CA LYS A 85 11.40 -13.36 -16.13
C LYS A 85 12.61 -12.52 -15.76
N SER A 86 13.79 -12.95 -16.11
CA SER A 86 14.98 -12.12 -16.03
C SER A 86 14.86 -10.98 -17.02
N GLY A 87 14.40 -9.85 -16.56
CA GLY A 87 14.25 -8.61 -17.34
C GLY A 87 15.06 -7.49 -16.72
N ILE A 88 15.70 -6.71 -17.56
CA ILE A 88 16.35 -5.46 -17.15
C ILE A 88 15.29 -4.37 -17.30
N GLY A 89 14.81 -3.81 -16.18
CA GLY A 89 13.87 -2.71 -16.23
C GLY A 89 12.98 -2.58 -14.97
N PRO A 90 12.21 -1.50 -14.89
CA PRO A 90 11.31 -1.27 -13.77
C PRO A 90 10.15 -2.26 -13.81
N ARG A 91 9.79 -2.80 -12.66
CA ARG A 91 8.65 -3.71 -12.48
C ARG A 91 7.38 -2.99 -12.07
N VAL A 92 7.51 -1.76 -11.57
CA VAL A 92 6.42 -0.88 -11.17
C VAL A 92 6.68 0.50 -11.73
N LEU A 93 5.70 1.06 -12.42
CA LEU A 93 5.69 2.43 -12.90
C LEU A 93 4.56 3.19 -12.22
N ILE A 94 4.87 4.34 -11.65
CA ILE A 94 3.89 5.23 -11.02
C ILE A 94 3.97 6.58 -11.73
N LEU A 95 2.83 7.03 -12.22
CA LEU A 95 2.70 8.34 -12.86
C LEU A 95 1.98 9.31 -11.92
N ALA A 96 2.50 10.51 -11.81
CA ALA A 96 1.95 11.57 -10.99
C ALA A 96 1.81 12.86 -11.81
N PRO A 97 0.76 13.66 -11.59
CA PRO A 97 0.50 14.87 -12.37
C PRO A 97 1.43 16.03 -12.05
N THR A 98 2.10 16.00 -10.87
CA THR A 98 3.00 17.06 -10.42
C THR A 98 4.33 16.49 -9.94
N ARG A 99 5.38 17.31 -10.01
CA ARG A 99 6.71 17.01 -9.47
C ARG A 99 6.65 16.74 -7.97
N GLU A 100 5.93 17.58 -7.24
CA GLU A 100 5.79 17.50 -5.78
C GLU A 100 5.15 16.18 -5.37
N LEU A 101 4.09 15.75 -6.07
CA LEU A 101 3.43 14.47 -5.79
C LEU A 101 4.34 13.28 -6.12
N ALA A 102 5.09 13.33 -7.21
CA ALA A 102 6.07 12.29 -7.54
C ALA A 102 7.12 12.13 -6.43
N GLN A 103 7.66 13.23 -5.94
CA GLN A 103 8.64 13.25 -4.85
C GLN A 103 8.05 12.75 -3.52
N GLN A 104 6.78 13.08 -3.21
CA GLN A 104 6.08 12.57 -2.04
C GLN A 104 5.90 11.04 -2.12
N ILE A 105 5.53 10.53 -3.28
CA ILE A 105 5.39 9.09 -3.50
C ILE A 105 6.74 8.38 -3.34
N GLU A 106 7.81 8.93 -3.91
CA GLU A 106 9.16 8.39 -3.75
C GLU A 106 9.59 8.36 -2.28
N SER A 107 9.37 9.44 -1.56
CA SER A 107 9.69 9.53 -0.13
C SER A 107 8.97 8.45 0.68
N GLN A 108 7.69 8.20 0.40
CA GLN A 108 6.95 7.13 1.05
C GLN A 108 7.43 5.75 0.62
N ALA A 109 7.73 5.55 -0.67
CA ALA A 109 8.30 4.30 -1.16
C ALA A 109 9.61 3.96 -0.44
N ASN A 110 10.50 4.94 -0.31
CA ASN A 110 11.76 4.79 0.41
C ASN A 110 11.56 4.47 1.90
N LYS A 111 10.57 5.12 2.54
CA LYS A 111 10.23 4.84 3.94
C LYS A 111 9.82 3.39 4.16
N TYR A 112 8.92 2.85 3.32
CA TYR A 112 8.46 1.47 3.43
C TYR A 112 9.49 0.45 2.97
N SER A 113 10.35 0.80 2.01
CA SER A 113 11.34 -0.13 1.44
C SER A 113 12.64 -0.22 2.24
N LYS A 114 12.86 0.62 3.25
CA LYS A 114 14.08 0.59 4.08
C LYS A 114 14.43 -0.80 4.64
N SER A 115 13.41 -1.57 5.00
CA SER A 115 13.58 -2.93 5.53
C SER A 115 13.51 -4.01 4.45
N LEU A 116 13.30 -3.63 3.18
CA LEU A 116 13.16 -4.52 2.06
C LEU A 116 14.46 -4.53 1.24
N GLN A 117 15.15 -5.67 1.23
CA GLN A 117 16.37 -5.80 0.45
C GLN A 117 16.06 -5.77 -1.06
N ARG A 118 16.97 -5.15 -1.85
CA ARG A 118 16.97 -5.16 -3.32
C ARG A 118 15.85 -4.36 -3.99
N ILE A 119 15.08 -3.56 -3.26
CA ILE A 119 14.12 -2.63 -3.87
C ILE A 119 14.81 -1.28 -4.03
N LYS A 120 14.83 -0.79 -5.28
CA LYS A 120 15.34 0.54 -5.63
C LYS A 120 14.20 1.36 -6.20
N THR A 121 14.14 2.62 -5.83
CA THR A 121 13.20 3.59 -6.37
C THR A 121 13.97 4.69 -7.10
N VAL A 122 13.40 5.17 -8.18
CA VAL A 122 13.92 6.31 -8.95
C VAL A 122 12.75 7.23 -9.26
N CYS A 123 12.88 8.49 -8.91
CA CYS A 123 11.92 9.53 -9.27
C CYS A 123 12.48 10.34 -10.45
N VAL A 124 11.74 10.36 -11.54
CA VAL A 124 12.10 11.11 -12.74
C VAL A 124 11.15 12.30 -12.87
N VAL A 125 11.69 13.50 -12.77
CA VAL A 125 10.94 14.74 -12.88
C VAL A 125 11.66 15.69 -13.85
N GLY A 126 10.89 16.57 -14.49
CA GLY A 126 11.47 17.54 -15.42
C GLY A 126 12.55 18.44 -14.77
N GLY A 127 13.59 18.76 -15.54
CA GLY A 127 14.69 19.64 -15.09
C GLY A 127 15.77 18.96 -14.24
N MET A 128 15.72 17.65 -14.05
CA MET A 128 16.82 16.90 -13.43
C MET A 128 17.72 16.27 -14.50
N PRO A 129 19.06 16.25 -14.30
CA PRO A 129 19.94 15.49 -15.19
C PRO A 129 19.63 13.99 -15.09
N TYR A 130 19.71 13.31 -16.21
CA TYR A 130 19.52 11.85 -16.31
C TYR A 130 20.74 11.09 -15.82
#